data_0e198f450249c391fd2f1ebaf9110020
#
_entry.id   0e198f450249c391fd2f1ebaf9110020
#
_cell.length_a   1.000
_cell.length_b   1.000
_cell.length_c   1.000
_cell.angle_alpha   90.00
_cell.angle_beta   90.00
_cell.angle_gamma   90.00
#
_symmetry.space_group_name_H-M   'P 1'
#
loop_
_entity.id
_entity.type
_entity.pdbx_description
1 polymer ?
#
loop_
_entity_poly.entity_id
_entity_poly.type
_entity_poly.pdbx_seq_one_letter_code
_entity_poly.pdbx_strand_id
1 'polypeptide(L)'
;MQPFSRLVIVFLFLLPITRTSAQLYNPIIDVQHYDFSLALNDDSNSIRGTAVISVLFRINATQFSFDLTAKNSSGKGMSVLSVTENNQPVPFLQDSTHLILQTRGIAPSQHTYTIRYEGIPADGLIIANNKYGHRGFFGDNWPNRAHNWLPCVDDPSDKATLDWRITAPDHYEVVANGALQEERALPNHLKLTHWKESVPLAPKIMVIGVAGFAIDHPGDAMGVPVWNYVFPENKAVGFKAYSFPLQILPFYITHIGPYPFEKEGNVQSKTRFGGLENASAIFYFENSVTSPGVESLMAHEIAHQWFGDAATETRFQHLWLSEGFATYLTHCYLENKYGTDTLKKGMAKDRSVTIAEEKKRMTPIVDTAFRGDYMELLNPNSYQKGGWVLHMLRRRLGDSLFWKGISTYYTTYKNKNASSEDFEKVIETVTGQDLHTFFHQWLYTPGHPNIRISWKYDTDKKAAIIDLTQTQDQLFDFPLEYSIDGSLYHIDIHDKTTHIELPLPEPPKHLTPDPNVTLLASFEVSKVQ
;
A
#
# COMPACT_ATOMS: atom_id res chain seq x y z
N MET A 1 -77.13 -1.92 12.78
CA MET A 1 -76.07 -1.09 12.16
C MET A 1 -74.75 -1.49 12.87
N GLN A 2 -73.95 -2.36 12.25
CA GLN A 2 -72.63 -2.71 12.72
C GLN A 2 -71.57 -1.91 11.93
N PRO A 3 -70.50 -1.42 12.55
CA PRO A 3 -69.43 -0.75 11.84
C PRO A 3 -68.41 -1.74 11.24
N PHE A 4 -68.15 -1.62 9.96
CA PHE A 4 -67.07 -2.32 9.25
C PHE A 4 -65.70 -1.79 9.70
N SER A 5 -64.91 -2.67 10.31
CA SER A 5 -63.49 -2.42 10.60
C SER A 5 -62.67 -2.64 9.32
N ARG A 6 -62.00 -1.58 8.80
CA ARG A 6 -61.04 -1.69 7.68
C ARG A 6 -59.70 -2.14 8.20
N LEU A 7 -59.32 -3.35 7.81
CA LEU A 7 -57.97 -3.90 8.04
C LEU A 7 -57.01 -3.26 7.01
N VAL A 8 -56.08 -2.43 7.47
CA VAL A 8 -54.97 -1.92 6.64
C VAL A 8 -53.82 -2.92 6.72
N ILE A 9 -53.61 -3.66 5.63
CA ILE A 9 -52.42 -4.54 5.47
C ILE A 9 -51.27 -3.70 4.94
N VAL A 10 -50.29 -3.42 5.78
CA VAL A 10 -49.03 -2.80 5.40
C VAL A 10 -48.11 -3.89 4.84
N PHE A 11 -47.90 -3.90 3.52
CA PHE A 11 -46.87 -4.72 2.90
C PHE A 11 -45.48 -4.08 3.14
N LEU A 12 -44.71 -4.61 4.07
CA LEU A 12 -43.28 -4.34 4.16
C LEU A 12 -42.58 -5.03 2.98
N PHE A 13 -42.21 -4.29 1.98
CA PHE A 13 -41.26 -4.74 0.96
C PHE A 13 -39.86 -4.84 1.60
N LEU A 14 -39.46 -6.04 1.99
CA LEU A 14 -38.08 -6.37 2.25
C LEU A 14 -37.33 -6.38 0.90
N LEU A 15 -36.73 -5.27 0.52
CA LEU A 15 -35.75 -5.27 -0.57
C LEU A 15 -34.57 -6.15 -0.13
N PRO A 16 -34.18 -7.15 -0.93
CA PRO A 16 -32.97 -7.91 -0.63
C PRO A 16 -31.78 -6.94 -0.76
N ILE A 17 -31.08 -6.72 0.35
CA ILE A 17 -29.74 -6.10 0.34
C ILE A 17 -28.84 -7.09 -0.39
N THR A 18 -28.70 -6.92 -1.70
CA THR A 18 -27.68 -7.64 -2.47
C THR A 18 -26.33 -7.08 -2.01
N ARG A 19 -25.65 -7.81 -1.13
CA ARG A 19 -24.22 -7.61 -0.89
C ARG A 19 -23.55 -7.85 -2.24
N THR A 20 -23.08 -6.82 -2.89
CA THR A 20 -22.12 -6.93 -3.99
C THR A 20 -20.82 -7.43 -3.37
N SER A 21 -20.61 -8.75 -3.33
CA SER A 21 -19.28 -9.30 -3.09
C SER A 21 -18.35 -8.72 -4.14
N ALA A 22 -17.21 -8.18 -3.73
CA ALA A 22 -16.19 -7.73 -4.67
C ALA A 22 -15.90 -8.89 -5.64
N GLN A 23 -16.02 -8.64 -6.94
CA GLN A 23 -15.75 -9.65 -7.95
C GLN A 23 -14.24 -9.98 -7.89
N LEU A 24 -13.91 -11.23 -7.58
CA LEU A 24 -12.52 -11.71 -7.56
C LEU A 24 -11.91 -11.61 -8.96
N TYR A 25 -10.62 -11.29 -9.03
CA TYR A 25 -9.87 -11.28 -10.30
C TYR A 25 -9.92 -12.64 -10.97
N ASN A 26 -9.56 -13.70 -10.23
CA ASN A 26 -9.73 -15.09 -10.68
C ASN A 26 -10.81 -15.80 -9.83
N PRO A 27 -12.04 -15.91 -10.32
CA PRO A 27 -13.12 -16.56 -9.58
C PRO A 27 -13.03 -18.10 -9.58
N ILE A 28 -12.18 -18.69 -10.43
CA ILE A 28 -12.10 -20.14 -10.63
C ILE A 28 -11.21 -20.80 -9.60
N ILE A 29 -10.02 -20.23 -9.39
CA ILE A 29 -9.00 -20.78 -8.51
C ILE A 29 -8.59 -19.78 -7.43
N ASP A 30 -7.96 -20.31 -6.39
CA ASP A 30 -7.32 -19.63 -5.28
C ASP A 30 -5.94 -20.27 -5.10
N VAL A 31 -4.89 -19.50 -5.35
CA VAL A 31 -3.54 -20.04 -5.20
C VAL A 31 -3.20 -20.14 -3.72
N GLN A 32 -2.78 -21.33 -3.30
CA GLN A 32 -2.43 -21.60 -1.91
C GLN A 32 -0.93 -21.53 -1.66
N HIS A 33 -0.13 -21.88 -2.68
CA HIS A 33 1.31 -21.95 -2.55
C HIS A 33 2.02 -21.88 -3.91
N TYR A 34 3.13 -21.15 -3.95
CA TYR A 34 4.10 -21.14 -5.03
C TYR A 34 5.44 -21.72 -4.55
N ASP A 35 6.03 -22.68 -5.28
CA ASP A 35 7.44 -23.07 -5.16
C ASP A 35 8.13 -22.77 -6.49
N PHE A 36 8.89 -21.68 -6.53
CA PHE A 36 9.62 -21.22 -7.69
C PHE A 36 11.08 -21.66 -7.62
N SER A 37 11.49 -22.55 -8.52
CA SER A 37 12.90 -22.88 -8.74
C SER A 37 13.41 -22.14 -9.96
N LEU A 38 14.42 -21.27 -9.80
CA LEU A 38 14.97 -20.44 -10.87
C LEU A 38 16.47 -20.69 -11.03
N ALA A 39 16.92 -20.78 -12.29
CA ALA A 39 18.33 -20.81 -12.65
C ALA A 39 18.73 -19.50 -13.35
N LEU A 40 19.69 -18.79 -12.75
CA LEU A 40 20.27 -17.53 -13.21
C LEU A 40 21.71 -17.75 -13.68
N ASN A 41 22.21 -16.88 -14.57
CA ASN A 41 23.57 -17.00 -15.11
C ASN A 41 24.16 -15.61 -15.45
N ASP A 42 25.47 -15.56 -15.65
CA ASP A 42 26.20 -14.35 -16.03
C ASP A 42 26.19 -14.08 -17.54
N ASP A 43 25.93 -15.10 -18.36
CA ASP A 43 26.15 -15.04 -19.80
C ASP A 43 24.99 -14.38 -20.56
N SER A 44 23.78 -14.42 -19.99
CA SER A 44 22.59 -13.92 -20.66
C SER A 44 21.53 -13.41 -19.68
N ASN A 45 20.51 -12.72 -20.22
CA ASN A 45 19.32 -12.32 -19.45
C ASN A 45 18.22 -13.39 -19.49
N SER A 46 18.49 -14.56 -20.09
CA SER A 46 17.57 -15.68 -20.07
C SER A 46 17.57 -16.37 -18.71
N ILE A 47 16.40 -16.64 -18.18
CA ILE A 47 16.18 -17.44 -16.97
C ILE A 47 15.50 -18.77 -17.34
N ARG A 48 15.72 -19.79 -16.51
CA ARG A 48 14.95 -21.03 -16.55
C ARG A 48 14.22 -21.20 -15.25
N GLY A 49 12.92 -21.49 -15.33
CA GLY A 49 12.06 -21.65 -14.18
C GLY A 49 11.33 -22.99 -14.16
N THR A 50 11.12 -23.48 -12.95
CA THR A 50 10.12 -24.49 -12.64
C THR A 50 9.24 -23.92 -11.54
N ALA A 51 7.94 -23.79 -11.81
CA ALA A 51 6.95 -23.37 -10.84
C ALA A 51 6.10 -24.59 -10.44
N VAL A 52 6.06 -24.91 -9.16
CA VAL A 52 5.12 -25.88 -8.59
C VAL A 52 4.05 -25.08 -7.86
N ILE A 53 2.82 -25.06 -8.40
CA ILE A 53 1.75 -24.19 -7.95
C ILE A 53 0.60 -25.03 -7.43
N SER A 54 0.25 -24.85 -6.14
CA SER A 54 -0.89 -25.48 -5.50
C SER A 54 -2.10 -24.54 -5.54
N VAL A 55 -3.20 -24.99 -6.13
CA VAL A 55 -4.44 -24.21 -6.29
C VAL A 55 -5.62 -24.93 -5.64
N LEU A 56 -6.55 -24.16 -5.07
CA LEU A 56 -7.86 -24.61 -4.65
C LEU A 56 -8.89 -24.17 -5.69
N PHE A 57 -9.64 -25.10 -6.27
CA PHE A 57 -10.76 -24.75 -7.14
C PHE A 57 -11.94 -24.24 -6.30
N ARG A 58 -12.39 -23.03 -6.61
CA ARG A 58 -13.57 -22.39 -5.98
C ARG A 58 -14.88 -22.80 -6.67
N ILE A 59 -14.80 -23.09 -7.97
CA ILE A 59 -15.92 -23.57 -8.80
C ILE A 59 -15.44 -24.72 -9.70
N ASN A 60 -16.41 -25.53 -10.19
CA ASN A 60 -16.09 -26.57 -11.17
C ASN A 60 -15.61 -25.95 -12.48
N ALA A 61 -14.49 -26.43 -13.01
CA ALA A 61 -13.93 -25.90 -14.24
C ALA A 61 -13.29 -27.00 -15.10
N THR A 62 -13.38 -26.82 -16.42
CA THR A 62 -12.67 -27.66 -17.42
C THR A 62 -11.42 -26.99 -17.94
N GLN A 63 -11.24 -25.70 -17.63
CA GLN A 63 -10.04 -24.92 -17.89
C GLN A 63 -9.91 -23.76 -16.91
N PHE A 64 -8.68 -23.29 -16.70
CA PHE A 64 -8.37 -22.07 -15.97
C PHE A 64 -7.04 -21.50 -16.48
N SER A 65 -6.65 -20.30 -16.03
CA SER A 65 -5.41 -19.69 -16.47
C SER A 65 -4.58 -19.16 -15.31
N PHE A 66 -3.27 -19.14 -15.52
CA PHE A 66 -2.32 -18.25 -14.86
C PHE A 66 -1.98 -17.10 -15.79
N ASP A 67 -1.63 -15.95 -15.22
CA ASP A 67 -1.03 -14.87 -15.97
C ASP A 67 0.44 -15.21 -16.23
N LEU A 68 0.89 -15.10 -17.49
CA LEU A 68 2.27 -15.30 -17.91
C LEU A 68 2.50 -14.71 -19.30
N THR A 69 3.28 -13.64 -19.38
CA THR A 69 3.62 -12.98 -20.64
C THR A 69 4.41 -13.93 -21.55
N ALA A 70 3.85 -14.23 -22.71
CA ALA A 70 4.50 -15.05 -23.71
C ALA A 70 5.65 -14.33 -24.41
N LYS A 71 6.60 -15.10 -24.95
CA LYS A 71 7.70 -14.57 -25.74
C LYS A 71 7.18 -13.82 -26.96
N ASN A 72 7.51 -12.54 -27.06
CA ASN A 72 7.09 -11.64 -28.14
C ASN A 72 8.13 -11.56 -29.27
N SER A 73 7.85 -10.76 -30.30
CA SER A 73 8.73 -10.58 -31.47
C SER A 73 10.09 -9.96 -31.15
N SER A 74 10.23 -9.25 -30.01
CA SER A 74 11.52 -8.76 -29.52
C SER A 74 12.34 -9.81 -28.76
N GLY A 75 11.82 -11.02 -28.62
CA GLY A 75 12.45 -12.12 -27.89
C GLY A 75 12.26 -12.09 -26.38
N LYS A 76 11.50 -11.12 -25.84
CA LYS A 76 11.19 -10.98 -24.41
C LYS A 76 9.87 -11.67 -24.07
N GLY A 77 9.77 -12.19 -22.84
CA GLY A 77 8.67 -12.99 -22.32
C GLY A 77 9.09 -14.46 -22.14
N MET A 78 8.17 -15.25 -21.60
CA MET A 78 8.42 -16.64 -21.20
C MET A 78 7.83 -17.61 -22.22
N SER A 79 8.52 -18.73 -22.48
CA SER A 79 8.03 -19.86 -23.24
C SER A 79 7.79 -21.03 -22.30
N VAL A 80 6.57 -21.54 -22.25
CA VAL A 80 6.24 -22.75 -21.47
C VAL A 80 6.69 -23.99 -22.24
N LEU A 81 7.50 -24.81 -21.56
CA LEU A 81 8.05 -26.06 -22.13
C LEU A 81 7.18 -27.26 -21.83
N SER A 82 6.63 -27.33 -20.62
CA SER A 82 5.73 -28.42 -20.22
C SER A 82 4.89 -28.02 -19.02
N VAL A 83 3.69 -28.63 -18.94
CA VAL A 83 2.84 -28.59 -17.77
C VAL A 83 2.50 -30.02 -17.38
N THR A 84 2.62 -30.33 -16.08
CA THR A 84 2.23 -31.65 -15.55
C THR A 84 1.43 -31.50 -14.27
N GLU A 85 0.53 -32.44 -14.02
CA GLU A 85 -0.16 -32.66 -12.76
C GLU A 85 0.07 -34.12 -12.34
N ASN A 86 0.56 -34.37 -11.11
CA ASN A 86 0.92 -35.72 -10.64
C ASN A 86 1.84 -36.46 -11.62
N ASN A 87 2.81 -35.77 -12.23
CA ASN A 87 3.71 -36.26 -13.29
C ASN A 87 3.01 -36.67 -14.59
N GLN A 88 1.73 -36.39 -14.77
CA GLN A 88 1.02 -36.63 -16.03
C GLN A 88 0.96 -35.31 -16.83
N PRO A 89 1.18 -35.38 -18.17
CA PRO A 89 1.08 -34.17 -18.99
C PRO A 89 -0.32 -33.56 -18.95
N VAL A 90 -0.36 -32.23 -18.81
CA VAL A 90 -1.58 -31.41 -18.87
C VAL A 90 -1.57 -30.66 -20.20
N PRO A 91 -2.61 -30.75 -21.02
CA PRO A 91 -2.73 -29.94 -22.23
C PRO A 91 -2.85 -28.45 -21.83
N PHE A 92 -2.11 -27.60 -22.53
CA PHE A 92 -2.13 -26.18 -22.31
C PHE A 92 -2.06 -25.36 -23.60
N LEU A 93 -2.49 -24.13 -23.53
CA LEU A 93 -2.31 -23.09 -24.53
C LEU A 93 -1.67 -21.88 -23.88
N GLN A 94 -0.66 -21.30 -24.51
CA GLN A 94 -0.12 -20.00 -24.09
C GLN A 94 -0.50 -18.94 -25.13
N ASP A 95 -1.30 -17.95 -24.75
CA ASP A 95 -1.53 -16.75 -25.55
C ASP A 95 -0.52 -15.65 -25.19
N SER A 96 -0.76 -14.39 -25.56
CA SER A 96 0.19 -13.28 -25.30
C SER A 96 0.42 -12.99 -23.82
N THR A 97 -0.56 -13.26 -22.97
CA THR A 97 -0.59 -12.85 -21.55
C THR A 97 -0.98 -13.94 -20.58
N HIS A 98 -1.50 -15.08 -21.06
CA HIS A 98 -2.01 -16.14 -20.20
C HIS A 98 -1.45 -17.51 -20.58
N LEU A 99 -1.29 -18.34 -19.57
CA LEU A 99 -1.10 -19.77 -19.67
C LEU A 99 -2.41 -20.47 -19.30
N ILE A 100 -3.12 -21.00 -20.29
CA ILE A 100 -4.43 -21.64 -20.14
C ILE A 100 -4.24 -23.14 -20.02
N LEU A 101 -4.68 -23.76 -18.94
CA LEU A 101 -4.58 -25.19 -18.66
C LEU A 101 -5.94 -25.87 -18.81
N GLN A 102 -5.95 -27.07 -19.46
CA GLN A 102 -7.10 -27.95 -19.41
C GLN A 102 -7.09 -28.77 -18.12
N THR A 103 -8.22 -28.86 -17.46
CA THR A 103 -8.33 -29.51 -16.15
C THR A 103 -9.66 -30.26 -15.99
N ARG A 104 -9.78 -30.97 -14.88
CA ARG A 104 -11.06 -31.53 -14.39
C ARG A 104 -11.24 -31.10 -12.95
N GLY A 105 -11.12 -29.78 -12.71
CA GLY A 105 -11.28 -29.20 -11.39
C GLY A 105 -12.72 -29.33 -10.89
N ILE A 106 -12.92 -30.02 -9.78
CA ILE A 106 -14.22 -30.16 -9.09
C ILE A 106 -14.09 -29.44 -7.76
N ALA A 107 -14.89 -28.42 -7.56
CA ALA A 107 -14.85 -27.64 -6.32
C ALA A 107 -15.62 -28.31 -5.17
N PRO A 108 -15.08 -28.25 -3.94
CA PRO A 108 -13.76 -27.77 -3.59
C PRO A 108 -12.70 -28.88 -3.75
N SER A 109 -11.69 -28.68 -4.55
CA SER A 109 -10.57 -29.62 -4.65
C SER A 109 -9.23 -28.88 -4.80
N GLN A 110 -8.18 -29.47 -4.26
CA GLN A 110 -6.83 -28.95 -4.35
C GLN A 110 -6.04 -29.72 -5.42
N HIS A 111 -5.35 -28.97 -6.26
CA HIS A 111 -4.54 -29.50 -7.34
C HIS A 111 -3.15 -28.87 -7.31
N THR A 112 -2.14 -29.58 -7.82
CA THR A 112 -0.77 -29.07 -7.90
C THR A 112 -0.24 -29.26 -9.32
N TYR A 113 0.14 -28.15 -9.94
CA TYR A 113 0.67 -28.11 -11.29
C TYR A 113 2.16 -27.79 -11.27
N THR A 114 2.94 -28.52 -12.07
CA THR A 114 4.36 -28.24 -12.31
C THR A 114 4.52 -27.67 -13.71
N ILE A 115 4.99 -26.43 -13.80
CA ILE A 115 5.17 -25.68 -15.03
C ILE A 115 6.67 -25.45 -15.24
N ARG A 116 7.22 -25.93 -16.36
CA ARG A 116 8.59 -25.63 -16.78
C ARG A 116 8.57 -24.59 -17.87
N TYR A 117 9.38 -23.56 -17.71
CA TYR A 117 9.43 -22.43 -18.63
C TYR A 117 10.82 -21.81 -18.71
N GLU A 118 11.07 -21.07 -19.78
CA GLU A 118 12.31 -20.31 -19.95
C GLU A 118 12.07 -19.06 -20.80
N GLY A 119 12.94 -18.07 -20.67
CA GLY A 119 12.89 -16.86 -21.48
C GLY A 119 13.65 -15.68 -20.89
N ILE A 120 13.54 -14.55 -21.55
CA ILE A 120 14.06 -13.27 -21.07
C ILE A 120 12.88 -12.49 -20.49
N PRO A 121 12.86 -12.14 -19.19
CA PRO A 121 11.77 -11.36 -18.60
C PRO A 121 11.40 -10.14 -19.44
N ALA A 122 10.10 -9.97 -19.72
CA ALA A 122 9.63 -8.79 -20.44
C ALA A 122 9.68 -7.54 -19.55
N ASP A 123 9.35 -7.73 -18.28
CA ASP A 123 9.41 -6.77 -17.18
C ASP A 123 9.45 -7.52 -15.82
N GLY A 124 9.31 -6.85 -14.67
CA GLY A 124 9.14 -7.46 -13.36
C GLY A 124 10.40 -8.07 -12.74
N LEU A 125 11.40 -8.42 -13.52
CA LEU A 125 12.75 -8.80 -13.06
C LEU A 125 13.79 -7.92 -13.76
N ILE A 126 14.41 -7.02 -13.03
CA ILE A 126 15.48 -6.15 -13.52
C ILE A 126 16.78 -6.94 -13.53
N ILE A 127 17.34 -7.20 -14.70
CA ILE A 127 18.65 -7.82 -14.90
C ILE A 127 19.57 -6.75 -15.47
N ALA A 128 20.42 -6.16 -14.63
CA ALA A 128 21.24 -5.01 -15.01
C ALA A 128 22.50 -4.88 -14.16
N ASN A 129 23.45 -4.12 -14.65
CA ASN A 129 24.59 -3.70 -13.84
C ASN A 129 24.18 -2.58 -12.88
N ASN A 130 24.68 -2.63 -11.64
CA ASN A 130 24.60 -1.54 -10.70
C ASN A 130 25.51 -0.36 -11.12
N LYS A 131 25.50 0.73 -10.36
CA LYS A 131 26.32 1.92 -10.66
C LYS A 131 27.84 1.69 -10.63
N TYR A 132 28.27 0.53 -10.11
CA TYR A 132 29.68 0.11 -10.05
C TYR A 132 30.07 -0.86 -11.17
N GLY A 133 29.12 -1.21 -12.05
CA GLY A 133 29.35 -2.12 -13.17
C GLY A 133 29.12 -3.60 -12.85
N HIS A 134 28.66 -3.95 -11.64
CA HIS A 134 28.39 -5.33 -11.23
C HIS A 134 26.97 -5.75 -11.57
N ARG A 135 26.84 -6.92 -12.21
CA ARG A 135 25.55 -7.50 -12.59
C ARG A 135 24.75 -7.91 -11.35
N GLY A 136 23.42 -7.77 -11.45
CA GLY A 136 22.48 -8.24 -10.46
C GLY A 136 21.11 -8.50 -11.05
N PHE A 137 20.26 -9.15 -10.23
CA PHE A 137 18.88 -9.53 -10.57
C PHE A 137 17.99 -9.06 -9.44
N PHE A 138 16.97 -8.25 -9.76
CA PHE A 138 16.11 -7.62 -8.74
C PHE A 138 14.65 -7.73 -9.17
N GLY A 139 13.83 -8.42 -8.38
CA GLY A 139 12.38 -8.41 -8.56
C GLY A 139 11.84 -6.99 -8.40
N ASP A 140 10.93 -6.61 -9.28
CA ASP A 140 10.28 -5.29 -9.31
C ASP A 140 8.86 -5.49 -9.85
N ASN A 141 8.02 -6.19 -9.06
CA ASN A 141 6.73 -6.72 -9.50
C ASN A 141 5.59 -5.71 -9.40
N TRP A 142 5.73 -4.67 -8.58
CA TRP A 142 4.68 -3.68 -8.38
C TRP A 142 4.37 -2.91 -9.67
N PRO A 143 3.12 -2.66 -10.10
CA PRO A 143 1.87 -3.10 -9.44
C PRO A 143 1.49 -4.55 -9.77
N ASN A 144 1.59 -4.98 -11.00
CA ASN A 144 1.19 -6.30 -11.53
C ASN A 144 2.15 -6.75 -12.65
N ARG A 145 3.46 -6.81 -12.35
CA ARG A 145 4.50 -7.17 -13.32
C ARG A 145 5.13 -8.53 -13.06
N ALA A 146 4.66 -9.26 -12.03
CA ALA A 146 5.14 -10.59 -11.71
C ALA A 146 4.93 -11.56 -12.88
N HIS A 147 3.80 -11.49 -13.57
CA HIS A 147 3.47 -12.33 -14.71
C HIS A 147 4.42 -12.21 -15.92
N ASN A 148 5.32 -11.22 -15.92
CA ASN A 148 6.31 -11.08 -16.99
C ASN A 148 7.48 -12.08 -16.85
N TRP A 149 7.59 -12.80 -15.71
CA TRP A 149 8.65 -13.77 -15.45
C TRP A 149 8.24 -14.95 -14.56
N LEU A 150 7.07 -14.89 -13.93
CA LEU A 150 6.50 -15.93 -13.06
C LEU A 150 5.09 -16.28 -13.50
N PRO A 151 4.73 -17.56 -13.69
CA PRO A 151 3.32 -17.95 -13.83
C PRO A 151 2.61 -17.75 -12.48
N CYS A 152 1.62 -16.86 -12.40
CA CYS A 152 0.91 -16.52 -11.16
C CYS A 152 -0.52 -16.02 -11.46
N VAL A 153 -1.29 -15.75 -10.41
CA VAL A 153 -2.49 -14.90 -10.47
C VAL A 153 -2.06 -13.52 -10.00
N ASP A 154 -1.77 -12.62 -10.96
CA ASP A 154 -1.08 -11.35 -10.70
C ASP A 154 -2.04 -10.24 -10.26
N ASP A 155 -2.69 -10.45 -9.13
CA ASP A 155 -3.66 -9.53 -8.53
C ASP A 155 -3.46 -9.44 -7.00
N PRO A 156 -3.63 -8.27 -6.38
CA PRO A 156 -3.47 -8.13 -4.93
C PRO A 156 -4.44 -8.98 -4.11
N SER A 157 -5.58 -9.40 -4.68
CA SER A 157 -6.57 -10.22 -3.99
C SER A 157 -6.22 -11.70 -3.87
N ASP A 158 -5.22 -12.20 -4.60
CA ASP A 158 -4.76 -13.59 -4.54
C ASP A 158 -3.45 -13.67 -3.76
N LYS A 159 -3.50 -14.19 -2.53
CA LYS A 159 -2.35 -14.29 -1.63
C LYS A 159 -1.98 -15.74 -1.38
N ALA A 160 -0.70 -16.08 -1.52
CA ALA A 160 -0.19 -17.42 -1.35
C ALA A 160 1.12 -17.45 -0.56
N THR A 161 1.39 -18.56 0.11
CA THR A 161 2.72 -18.84 0.68
C THR A 161 3.73 -19.14 -0.42
N LEU A 162 5.02 -19.04 -0.12
CA LEU A 162 6.05 -19.00 -1.15
C LEU A 162 7.34 -19.70 -0.74
N ASP A 163 7.89 -20.52 -1.62
CA ASP A 163 9.27 -21.01 -1.58
C ASP A 163 10.06 -20.50 -2.79
N TRP A 164 11.24 -19.93 -2.54
CA TRP A 164 12.21 -19.55 -3.57
C TRP A 164 13.42 -20.49 -3.54
N ARG A 165 13.71 -21.16 -4.67
CA ARG A 165 14.90 -22.00 -4.87
C ARG A 165 15.74 -21.43 -5.99
N ILE A 166 16.73 -20.62 -5.62
CA ILE A 166 17.53 -19.88 -6.60
C ILE A 166 18.88 -20.58 -6.79
N THR A 167 19.14 -21.04 -8.02
CA THR A 167 20.45 -21.50 -8.44
C THR A 167 21.14 -20.40 -9.22
N ALA A 168 22.26 -19.92 -8.73
CA ALA A 168 23.05 -18.85 -9.34
C ALA A 168 24.56 -19.15 -9.22
N PRO A 169 25.45 -18.47 -9.98
CA PRO A 169 26.89 -18.48 -9.72
C PRO A 169 27.22 -18.19 -8.26
N ASP A 170 28.20 -18.92 -7.71
CA ASP A 170 28.52 -18.94 -6.27
C ASP A 170 29.07 -17.63 -5.70
N HIS A 171 29.45 -16.68 -6.58
CA HIS A 171 29.87 -15.33 -6.20
C HIS A 171 28.72 -14.38 -5.87
N TYR A 172 27.45 -14.76 -6.14
CA TYR A 172 26.29 -14.00 -5.76
C TYR A 172 25.78 -14.39 -4.37
N GLU A 173 25.27 -13.38 -3.65
CA GLU A 173 24.39 -13.57 -2.50
C GLU A 173 22.94 -13.41 -2.94
N VAL A 174 22.06 -14.23 -2.35
CA VAL A 174 20.63 -14.25 -2.66
C VAL A 174 19.84 -13.83 -1.44
N VAL A 175 19.00 -12.81 -1.58
CA VAL A 175 17.99 -12.42 -0.60
C VAL A 175 16.61 -12.54 -1.22
N ALA A 176 15.62 -13.03 -0.46
CA ALA A 176 14.24 -13.15 -0.92
C ALA A 176 13.27 -12.99 0.26
N ASN A 177 11.97 -13.11 -0.02
CA ASN A 177 10.93 -13.10 1.02
C ASN A 177 11.14 -14.26 2.02
N GLY A 178 10.81 -14.02 3.29
CA GLY A 178 10.77 -15.04 4.34
C GLY A 178 12.12 -15.36 4.97
N ALA A 179 12.26 -16.58 5.47
CA ALA A 179 13.44 -17.08 6.18
C ALA A 179 14.32 -17.95 5.28
N LEU A 180 15.65 -17.79 5.40
CA LEU A 180 16.62 -18.66 4.76
C LEU A 180 16.49 -20.08 5.32
N GLN A 181 16.32 -21.07 4.44
CA GLN A 181 16.20 -22.47 4.80
C GLN A 181 17.47 -23.25 4.52
N GLU A 182 18.11 -23.00 3.37
CA GLU A 182 19.28 -23.75 2.91
C GLU A 182 20.16 -22.88 2.02
N GLU A 183 21.48 -23.00 2.19
CA GLU A 183 22.48 -22.65 1.18
C GLU A 183 23.37 -23.87 0.93
N ARG A 184 23.52 -24.22 -0.33
CA ARG A 184 24.29 -25.40 -0.72
C ARG A 184 25.09 -25.16 -1.98
N ALA A 185 26.41 -25.36 -1.88
CA ALA A 185 27.28 -25.36 -3.04
C ALA A 185 26.90 -26.50 -4.02
N LEU A 186 26.93 -26.18 -5.29
CA LEU A 186 26.70 -27.10 -6.38
C LEU A 186 27.94 -27.20 -7.27
N PRO A 187 28.07 -28.26 -8.11
CA PRO A 187 29.15 -28.32 -9.12
C PRO A 187 29.14 -27.09 -10.04
N ASN A 188 30.28 -26.84 -10.71
CA ASN A 188 30.47 -25.78 -11.71
C ASN A 188 30.30 -24.35 -11.17
N HIS A 189 30.77 -24.09 -9.96
CA HIS A 189 30.71 -22.77 -9.32
C HIS A 189 29.28 -22.21 -9.24
N LEU A 190 28.32 -23.07 -8.91
CA LEU A 190 26.94 -22.70 -8.64
C LEU A 190 26.60 -22.86 -7.16
N LYS A 191 25.63 -22.10 -6.69
CA LYS A 191 25.04 -22.17 -5.34
C LYS A 191 23.53 -22.26 -5.45
N LEU A 192 22.90 -23.16 -4.70
CA LEU A 192 21.47 -23.18 -4.44
C LEU A 192 21.21 -22.43 -3.13
N THR A 193 20.30 -21.47 -3.17
CA THR A 193 19.80 -20.78 -1.99
C THR A 193 18.29 -20.97 -1.93
N HIS A 194 17.78 -21.46 -0.80
CA HIS A 194 16.36 -21.71 -0.56
C HIS A 194 15.83 -20.76 0.53
N TRP A 195 14.84 -19.94 0.18
CA TRP A 195 14.07 -19.08 1.08
C TRP A 195 12.63 -19.54 1.15
N LYS A 196 11.99 -19.38 2.32
CA LYS A 196 10.58 -19.73 2.52
C LYS A 196 9.84 -18.62 3.22
N GLU A 197 8.74 -18.19 2.62
CA GLU A 197 7.79 -17.24 3.21
C GLU A 197 6.53 -17.99 3.63
N SER A 198 6.25 -17.97 4.93
CA SER A 198 5.14 -18.70 5.52
C SER A 198 3.86 -17.86 5.62
N VAL A 199 3.98 -16.55 5.45
CA VAL A 199 2.84 -15.61 5.41
C VAL A 199 2.35 -15.48 3.98
N PRO A 200 1.03 -15.59 3.71
CA PRO A 200 0.53 -15.43 2.34
C PRO A 200 0.76 -14.02 1.80
N LEU A 201 1.40 -13.92 0.63
CA LEU A 201 1.73 -12.69 -0.07
C LEU A 201 0.98 -12.56 -1.39
N ALA A 202 0.66 -11.33 -1.77
CA ALA A 202 0.27 -11.02 -3.15
C ALA A 202 1.50 -11.02 -4.09
N PRO A 203 1.38 -11.40 -5.37
CA PRO A 203 2.53 -11.44 -6.29
C PRO A 203 3.29 -10.13 -6.44
N LYS A 204 2.64 -8.97 -6.23
CA LYS A 204 3.26 -7.65 -6.34
C LYS A 204 4.46 -7.45 -5.41
N ILE A 205 4.52 -8.17 -4.28
CA ILE A 205 5.56 -8.06 -3.25
C ILE A 205 6.43 -9.32 -3.10
N MET A 206 6.30 -10.29 -4.02
CA MET A 206 7.15 -11.48 -4.09
C MET A 206 8.43 -11.15 -4.86
N VAL A 207 9.61 -11.28 -4.24
CA VAL A 207 10.86 -10.83 -4.86
C VAL A 207 12.06 -11.74 -4.58
N ILE A 208 13.04 -11.62 -5.47
CA ILE A 208 14.42 -12.03 -5.25
C ILE A 208 15.34 -10.84 -5.49
N GLY A 209 16.41 -10.74 -4.71
CA GLY A 209 17.57 -9.88 -4.96
C GLY A 209 18.82 -10.75 -5.04
N VAL A 210 19.52 -10.70 -6.18
CA VAL A 210 20.73 -11.52 -6.42
C VAL A 210 21.84 -10.61 -6.94
N ALA A 211 22.87 -10.42 -6.12
CA ALA A 211 24.03 -9.58 -6.44
C ALA A 211 25.22 -9.95 -5.54
N GLY A 212 26.38 -9.38 -5.83
CA GLY A 212 27.52 -9.43 -4.90
C GLY A 212 27.24 -8.47 -3.73
N PHE A 213 26.56 -8.95 -2.68
CA PHE A 213 26.24 -8.12 -1.50
C PHE A 213 27.30 -8.24 -0.41
N ALA A 214 27.58 -7.12 0.28
CA ALA A 214 28.06 -7.14 1.65
C ALA A 214 26.83 -7.22 2.57
N ILE A 215 26.88 -8.13 3.54
CA ILE A 215 25.76 -8.43 4.43
C ILE A 215 26.11 -7.98 5.85
N ASP A 216 25.13 -7.43 6.57
CA ASP A 216 25.22 -7.03 7.97
C ASP A 216 23.94 -7.41 8.72
N HIS A 217 24.12 -7.75 9.98
CA HIS A 217 23.05 -7.95 10.94
C HIS A 217 23.27 -7.00 12.12
N PRO A 218 22.73 -5.76 12.05
CA PRO A 218 22.96 -4.76 13.09
C PRO A 218 22.28 -5.11 14.43
N GLY A 219 21.39 -6.08 14.46
CA GLY A 219 20.70 -6.58 15.66
C GLY A 219 19.23 -6.87 15.43
N ASP A 220 18.53 -7.17 16.52
CA ASP A 220 17.10 -7.44 16.53
C ASP A 220 16.32 -6.25 17.13
N ALA A 221 15.19 -5.91 16.53
CA ALA A 221 14.25 -4.90 17.04
C ALA A 221 12.99 -5.59 17.58
N MET A 222 12.83 -5.64 18.91
CA MET A 222 11.69 -6.31 19.57
C MET A 222 11.47 -7.77 19.09
N GLY A 223 12.57 -8.50 18.84
CA GLY A 223 12.54 -9.89 18.37
C GLY A 223 12.45 -10.06 16.86
N VAL A 224 12.48 -8.98 16.08
CA VAL A 224 12.54 -9.00 14.61
C VAL A 224 13.99 -8.88 14.17
N PRO A 225 14.59 -9.91 13.52
CA PRO A 225 15.94 -9.82 12.99
C PRO A 225 16.01 -8.79 11.85
N VAL A 226 16.97 -7.85 11.94
CA VAL A 226 17.21 -6.83 10.92
C VAL A 226 18.45 -7.19 10.13
N TRP A 227 18.32 -7.24 8.79
CA TRP A 227 19.40 -7.58 7.88
C TRP A 227 19.60 -6.49 6.83
N ASN A 228 20.87 -6.20 6.52
CA ASN A 228 21.24 -5.23 5.51
C ASN A 228 22.05 -5.88 4.40
N TYR A 229 21.64 -5.68 3.16
CA TYR A 229 22.30 -6.17 1.95
C TYR A 229 22.67 -4.96 1.10
N VAL A 230 23.95 -4.61 1.06
CA VAL A 230 24.42 -3.44 0.33
C VAL A 230 25.52 -3.82 -0.67
N PHE A 231 25.70 -3.02 -1.70
CA PHE A 231 26.83 -3.24 -2.60
C PHE A 231 28.14 -3.05 -1.86
N PRO A 232 29.17 -3.89 -2.12
CA PRO A 232 30.44 -3.88 -1.36
C PRO A 232 31.10 -2.51 -1.24
N GLU A 233 30.99 -1.68 -2.29
CA GLU A 233 31.55 -0.33 -2.34
C GLU A 233 30.82 0.64 -1.39
N ASN A 234 29.60 0.30 -1.00
CA ASN A 234 28.81 1.07 -0.05
C ASN A 234 28.81 0.49 1.37
N LYS A 235 29.58 -0.55 1.65
CA LYS A 235 29.56 -1.27 2.93
C LYS A 235 29.50 -0.34 4.14
N ALA A 236 30.44 0.57 4.28
CA ALA A 236 30.53 1.44 5.46
C ALA A 236 29.37 2.43 5.60
N VAL A 237 29.00 3.10 4.50
CA VAL A 237 27.92 4.10 4.52
C VAL A 237 26.56 3.43 4.55
N GLY A 238 26.39 2.32 3.84
CA GLY A 238 25.12 1.61 3.72
C GLY A 238 24.71 0.92 5.01
N PHE A 239 25.63 0.24 5.71
CA PHE A 239 25.33 -0.37 7.01
C PHE A 239 24.90 0.67 8.04
N LYS A 240 25.53 1.85 8.03
CA LYS A 240 25.10 2.97 8.87
C LYS A 240 23.72 3.51 8.45
N ALA A 241 23.51 3.72 7.16
CA ALA A 241 22.25 4.26 6.63
C ALA A 241 21.06 3.31 6.89
N TYR A 242 21.27 2.00 6.77
CA TYR A 242 20.23 1.00 6.95
C TYR A 242 20.10 0.47 8.40
N SER A 243 20.60 1.21 9.39
CA SER A 243 20.39 0.90 10.81
C SER A 243 19.11 1.49 11.41
N PHE A 244 18.41 2.38 10.70
CA PHE A 244 17.17 3.02 11.18
C PHE A 244 16.04 2.05 11.55
N PRO A 245 15.89 0.85 10.95
CA PRO A 245 14.87 -0.11 11.34
C PRO A 245 14.89 -0.46 12.83
N LEU A 246 16.04 -0.47 13.46
CA LEU A 246 16.18 -0.69 14.91
C LEU A 246 15.44 0.37 15.76
N GLN A 247 15.15 1.54 15.19
CA GLN A 247 14.40 2.62 15.84
C GLN A 247 12.95 2.69 15.32
N ILE A 248 12.71 2.36 14.07
CA ILE A 248 11.40 2.44 13.40
C ILE A 248 10.48 1.30 13.84
N LEU A 249 10.97 0.06 13.80
CA LEU A 249 10.20 -1.13 14.16
C LEU A 249 9.57 -1.07 15.56
N PRO A 250 10.29 -0.65 16.64
CA PRO A 250 9.70 -0.53 17.96
C PRO A 250 8.51 0.41 18.01
N PHE A 251 8.55 1.52 17.25
CA PHE A 251 7.41 2.44 17.18
C PHE A 251 6.18 1.78 16.56
N TYR A 252 6.33 1.16 15.39
CA TYR A 252 5.21 0.51 14.70
C TYR A 252 4.69 -0.71 15.45
N ILE A 253 5.58 -1.56 15.99
CA ILE A 253 5.16 -2.73 16.80
C ILE A 253 4.35 -2.28 18.01
N THR A 254 4.74 -1.22 18.68
CA THR A 254 4.05 -0.71 19.87
C THR A 254 2.66 -0.14 19.55
N HIS A 255 2.51 0.57 18.43
CA HIS A 255 1.28 1.28 18.10
C HIS A 255 0.30 0.47 17.24
N ILE A 256 0.82 -0.43 16.40
CA ILE A 256 0.01 -1.19 15.44
C ILE A 256 -0.17 -2.64 15.91
N GLY A 257 0.93 -3.31 16.25
CA GLY A 257 0.96 -4.72 16.64
C GLY A 257 2.19 -5.45 16.11
N PRO A 258 2.31 -6.76 16.35
CA PRO A 258 3.49 -7.54 15.98
C PRO A 258 3.85 -7.41 14.50
N TYR A 259 5.15 -7.36 14.21
CA TYR A 259 5.67 -7.42 12.84
C TYR A 259 5.20 -8.72 12.17
N PRO A 260 4.75 -8.67 10.91
CA PRO A 260 4.06 -9.82 10.31
C PRO A 260 4.97 -10.93 9.79
N PHE A 261 6.24 -10.65 9.50
CA PHE A 261 7.14 -11.55 8.75
C PHE A 261 8.31 -12.07 9.61
N GLU A 262 9.12 -12.98 9.03
CA GLU A 262 10.20 -13.66 9.74
C GLU A 262 11.44 -12.78 9.98
N LYS A 263 11.66 -11.79 9.12
CA LYS A 263 12.77 -10.83 9.19
C LYS A 263 12.39 -9.50 8.59
N GLU A 264 13.17 -8.49 8.87
CA GLU A 264 13.19 -7.23 8.14
C GLU A 264 14.53 -7.12 7.40
N GLY A 265 14.51 -7.18 6.06
CA GLY A 265 15.66 -7.10 5.19
C GLY A 265 15.71 -5.81 4.40
N ASN A 266 16.82 -5.08 4.47
CA ASN A 266 17.05 -3.84 3.74
C ASN A 266 18.01 -4.08 2.59
N VAL A 267 17.58 -3.93 1.35
CA VAL A 267 18.33 -4.34 0.18
C VAL A 267 18.59 -3.15 -0.74
N GLN A 268 19.86 -2.81 -0.92
CA GLN A 268 20.29 -1.86 -1.96
C GLN A 268 20.09 -2.50 -3.34
N SER A 269 19.34 -1.88 -4.23
CA SER A 269 18.86 -2.51 -5.45
C SER A 269 18.82 -1.58 -6.66
N LYS A 270 18.37 -2.12 -7.79
CA LYS A 270 18.12 -1.40 -9.04
C LYS A 270 16.65 -1.09 -9.25
N THR A 271 15.81 -1.18 -8.19
CA THR A 271 14.39 -0.79 -8.33
C THR A 271 14.23 0.57 -9.00
N ARG A 272 13.14 0.75 -9.70
CA ARG A 272 12.77 2.03 -10.37
C ARG A 272 12.28 3.08 -9.38
N PHE A 273 11.84 2.63 -8.21
CA PHE A 273 11.27 3.47 -7.16
C PHE A 273 12.35 3.90 -6.17
N GLY A 274 12.06 4.90 -5.34
CA GLY A 274 12.96 5.29 -4.25
C GLY A 274 13.12 4.16 -3.24
N GLY A 275 12.00 3.55 -2.85
CA GLY A 275 11.85 2.29 -2.13
C GLY A 275 10.82 1.42 -2.81
N LEU A 276 10.76 0.15 -2.43
CA LEU A 276 9.79 -0.84 -2.86
C LEU A 276 9.59 -1.82 -1.71
N GLU A 277 8.39 -1.85 -1.19
CA GLU A 277 7.96 -2.42 0.08
C GLU A 277 8.00 -3.95 0.16
N ASN A 278 8.63 -4.64 -0.76
CA ASN A 278 8.59 -6.11 -0.83
C ASN A 278 8.65 -6.78 0.53
N ALA A 279 7.70 -7.67 0.80
CA ALA A 279 7.50 -8.30 2.10
C ALA A 279 8.78 -8.94 2.64
N SER A 280 9.18 -8.59 3.87
CA SER A 280 10.37 -9.07 4.57
C SER A 280 11.73 -8.80 3.89
N ALA A 281 11.76 -8.18 2.67
CA ALA A 281 12.96 -7.88 1.90
C ALA A 281 12.78 -6.58 1.10
N ILE A 282 12.77 -5.44 1.78
CA ILE A 282 12.51 -4.12 1.23
C ILE A 282 13.64 -3.68 0.32
N PHE A 283 13.32 -3.26 -0.90
CA PHE A 283 14.30 -2.80 -1.86
C PHE A 283 14.36 -1.27 -1.89
N TYR A 284 15.58 -0.75 -1.82
CA TYR A 284 15.86 0.68 -1.92
C TYR A 284 16.73 0.95 -3.14
N PHE A 285 16.44 2.05 -3.86
CA PHE A 285 17.27 2.46 -4.99
C PHE A 285 18.74 2.64 -4.59
N GLU A 286 19.64 2.28 -5.48
CA GLU A 286 21.08 2.20 -5.20
C GLU A 286 21.72 3.47 -4.62
N ASN A 287 21.10 4.65 -4.79
CA ASN A 287 21.59 5.90 -4.21
C ASN A 287 20.99 6.23 -2.82
N SER A 288 20.04 5.44 -2.33
CA SER A 288 19.38 5.67 -1.02
C SER A 288 20.35 5.72 0.15
N VAL A 289 21.40 4.91 0.11
CA VAL A 289 22.43 4.81 1.19
C VAL A 289 23.16 6.14 1.48
N THR A 290 23.11 7.10 0.55
CA THR A 290 23.70 8.45 0.72
C THR A 290 22.65 9.55 0.77
N SER A 291 21.35 9.19 0.75
CA SER A 291 20.26 10.16 0.78
C SER A 291 20.08 10.74 2.20
N PRO A 292 19.98 12.07 2.35
CA PRO A 292 19.65 12.68 3.64
C PRO A 292 18.24 12.33 4.12
N GLY A 293 17.36 11.86 3.21
CA GLY A 293 15.98 11.45 3.52
C GLY A 293 15.83 9.93 3.76
N VAL A 294 16.92 9.17 3.90
CA VAL A 294 16.85 7.71 4.01
C VAL A 294 16.02 7.23 5.20
N GLU A 295 16.06 7.92 6.34
CA GLU A 295 15.25 7.57 7.50
C GLU A 295 13.75 7.66 7.21
N SER A 296 13.30 8.74 6.59
CA SER A 296 11.89 8.93 6.21
C SER A 296 11.47 7.91 5.15
N LEU A 297 12.34 7.62 4.18
CA LEU A 297 12.11 6.57 3.18
C LEU A 297 11.95 5.20 3.85
N MET A 298 12.88 4.82 4.72
CA MET A 298 12.81 3.54 5.43
C MET A 298 11.57 3.44 6.33
N ALA A 299 11.17 4.54 6.99
CA ALA A 299 9.95 4.54 7.80
C ALA A 299 8.70 4.31 6.93
N HIS A 300 8.69 4.83 5.71
CA HIS A 300 7.60 4.60 4.74
C HIS A 300 7.54 3.13 4.31
N GLU A 301 8.62 2.59 3.80
CA GLU A 301 8.65 1.21 3.30
C GLU A 301 8.42 0.17 4.42
N ILE A 302 8.90 0.44 5.63
CA ILE A 302 8.66 -0.45 6.78
C ILE A 302 7.19 -0.41 7.22
N ALA A 303 6.50 0.75 7.12
CA ALA A 303 5.08 0.83 7.45
C ALA A 303 4.22 -0.06 6.53
N HIS A 304 4.62 -0.20 5.27
CA HIS A 304 3.95 -1.08 4.31
C HIS A 304 3.91 -2.54 4.75
N GLN A 305 4.86 -3.02 5.56
CA GLN A 305 4.87 -4.39 6.03
C GLN A 305 3.57 -4.75 6.78
N TRP A 306 2.95 -3.75 7.47
CA TRP A 306 1.63 -3.89 8.08
C TRP A 306 0.50 -3.59 7.10
N PHE A 307 0.62 -2.49 6.31
CA PHE A 307 -0.45 -1.96 5.45
C PHE A 307 0.03 -1.84 3.99
N GLY A 308 -0.48 -2.69 3.13
CA GLY A 308 -0.03 -2.96 1.78
C GLY A 308 0.40 -4.41 1.60
N ASP A 309 1.15 -4.95 2.58
CA ASP A 309 1.70 -6.30 2.54
C ASP A 309 0.87 -7.28 3.38
N ALA A 310 0.87 -7.17 4.70
CA ALA A 310 0.12 -8.08 5.55
C ALA A 310 -1.39 -7.85 5.43
N ALA A 311 -1.86 -6.62 5.58
CA ALA A 311 -3.21 -6.19 5.25
C ALA A 311 -3.16 -5.52 3.88
N THR A 312 -3.57 -6.23 2.82
CA THR A 312 -3.45 -5.80 1.42
C THR A 312 -4.79 -5.29 0.91
N GLU A 313 -4.79 -4.28 0.07
CA GLU A 313 -5.99 -3.82 -0.62
C GLU A 313 -6.64 -4.93 -1.45
N THR A 314 -7.98 -4.93 -1.53
CA THR A 314 -8.72 -5.89 -2.37
C THR A 314 -8.56 -5.61 -3.86
N ARG A 315 -8.26 -4.37 -4.23
CA ARG A 315 -8.05 -3.86 -5.59
C ARG A 315 -7.18 -2.61 -5.55
N PHE A 316 -6.46 -2.36 -6.61
CA PHE A 316 -5.59 -1.18 -6.73
C PHE A 316 -6.32 0.17 -6.57
N GLN A 317 -7.64 0.23 -6.82
CA GLN A 317 -8.42 1.45 -6.54
C GLN A 317 -8.46 1.84 -5.06
N HIS A 318 -8.18 0.90 -4.15
CA HIS A 318 -8.04 1.15 -2.71
C HIS A 318 -6.58 1.35 -2.26
N LEU A 319 -5.68 1.70 -3.16
CA LEU A 319 -4.23 1.82 -2.93
C LEU A 319 -3.86 2.77 -1.77
N TRP A 320 -4.74 3.74 -1.44
CA TRP A 320 -4.52 4.61 -0.28
C TRP A 320 -4.43 3.85 1.06
N LEU A 321 -5.03 2.63 1.15
CA LEU A 321 -4.89 1.75 2.33
C LEU A 321 -3.46 1.23 2.52
N SER A 322 -2.65 1.29 1.47
CA SER A 322 -1.21 1.03 1.49
C SER A 322 -0.45 2.36 1.60
N GLU A 323 -0.49 3.19 0.57
CA GLU A 323 0.34 4.39 0.42
C GLU A 323 -0.01 5.53 1.38
N GLY A 324 -1.30 5.76 1.60
CA GLY A 324 -1.77 6.77 2.55
C GLY A 324 -1.42 6.42 3.99
N PHE A 325 -1.51 5.12 4.33
CA PHE A 325 -1.07 4.62 5.63
C PHE A 325 0.44 4.79 5.81
N ALA A 326 1.25 4.31 4.85
CA ALA A 326 2.70 4.45 4.94
C ALA A 326 3.14 5.91 5.02
N THR A 327 2.52 6.80 4.24
CA THR A 327 2.77 8.25 4.29
C THR A 327 2.47 8.83 5.68
N TYR A 328 1.30 8.56 6.23
CA TYR A 328 0.90 9.14 7.52
C TYR A 328 1.66 8.51 8.70
N LEU A 329 1.87 7.20 8.69
CA LEU A 329 2.63 6.50 9.73
C LEU A 329 4.09 6.96 9.77
N THR A 330 4.68 7.31 8.63
CA THR A 330 5.99 7.99 8.57
C THR A 330 5.96 9.31 9.34
N HIS A 331 4.94 10.14 9.12
CA HIS A 331 4.79 11.38 9.89
C HIS A 331 4.59 11.13 11.39
N CYS A 332 3.83 10.10 11.76
CA CYS A 332 3.66 9.72 13.17
C CYS A 332 4.97 9.26 13.82
N TYR A 333 5.79 8.47 13.11
CA TYR A 333 7.11 8.08 13.59
C TYR A 333 8.02 9.31 13.78
N LEU A 334 8.06 10.20 12.79
CA LEU A 334 8.87 11.42 12.86
C LEU A 334 8.36 12.39 13.94
N GLU A 335 7.04 12.46 14.17
CA GLU A 335 6.45 13.19 15.31
C GLU A 335 6.94 12.63 16.65
N ASN A 336 6.90 11.31 16.80
CA ASN A 336 7.37 10.65 18.02
C ASN A 336 8.86 10.92 18.31
N LYS A 337 9.67 10.96 17.25
CA LYS A 337 11.12 11.14 17.37
C LYS A 337 11.54 12.61 17.49
N TYR A 338 10.91 13.51 16.74
CA TYR A 338 11.36 14.89 16.55
C TYR A 338 10.36 15.95 17.02
N GLY A 339 9.20 15.53 17.54
CA GLY A 339 8.17 16.41 18.09
C GLY A 339 7.11 16.85 17.09
N THR A 340 6.02 17.41 17.63
CA THR A 340 4.78 17.77 16.92
C THR A 340 4.99 18.80 15.79
N ASP A 341 5.98 19.69 15.91
CA ASP A 341 6.29 20.63 14.83
C ASP A 341 6.74 19.94 13.54
N THR A 342 7.35 18.76 13.66
CA THR A 342 7.73 17.95 12.49
C THR A 342 6.50 17.41 11.77
N LEU A 343 5.50 16.93 12.52
CA LEU A 343 4.22 16.51 11.96
C LEU A 343 3.52 17.69 11.25
N LYS A 344 3.39 18.85 11.91
CA LYS A 344 2.75 20.04 11.32
C LYS A 344 3.42 20.45 10.00
N LYS A 345 4.75 20.49 9.96
CA LYS A 345 5.51 20.83 8.74
C LYS A 345 5.30 19.79 7.63
N GLY A 346 5.31 18.50 7.97
CA GLY A 346 5.05 17.41 7.04
C GLY A 346 3.65 17.52 6.45
N MET A 347 2.62 17.61 7.29
CA MET A 347 1.23 17.72 6.86
C MET A 347 0.97 19.00 6.05
N ALA A 348 1.57 20.14 6.40
CA ALA A 348 1.45 21.38 5.61
C ALA A 348 2.09 21.23 4.21
N LYS A 349 3.22 20.53 4.10
CA LYS A 349 3.85 20.20 2.82
C LYS A 349 2.93 19.30 1.99
N ASP A 350 2.39 18.24 2.59
CA ASP A 350 1.50 17.29 1.91
C ASP A 350 0.19 17.95 1.46
N ARG A 351 -0.36 18.89 2.25
CA ARG A 351 -1.48 19.73 1.82
C ARG A 351 -1.17 20.50 0.53
N SER A 352 0.00 21.11 0.48
CA SER A 352 0.45 21.87 -0.71
C SER A 352 0.61 20.97 -1.94
N VAL A 353 1.15 19.76 -1.76
CA VAL A 353 1.30 18.76 -2.83
C VAL A 353 -0.06 18.30 -3.34
N THR A 354 -0.99 17.96 -2.44
CA THR A 354 -2.36 17.56 -2.78
C THR A 354 -3.08 18.65 -3.58
N ILE A 355 -3.08 19.89 -3.08
CA ILE A 355 -3.73 21.02 -3.76
C ILE A 355 -3.12 21.30 -5.14
N ALA A 356 -1.80 21.14 -5.30
CA ALA A 356 -1.13 21.30 -6.58
C ALA A 356 -1.50 20.19 -7.58
N GLU A 357 -1.69 18.97 -7.11
CA GLU A 357 -2.11 17.86 -7.97
C GLU A 357 -3.56 18.00 -8.41
N GLU A 358 -4.46 18.38 -7.52
CA GLU A 358 -5.88 18.55 -7.84
C GLU A 358 -6.13 19.63 -8.91
N LYS A 359 -5.23 20.61 -9.04
CA LYS A 359 -5.26 21.58 -10.17
C LYS A 359 -4.97 20.94 -11.52
N LYS A 360 -4.28 19.80 -11.55
CA LYS A 360 -3.95 19.04 -12.78
C LYS A 360 -4.96 17.92 -13.03
N ARG A 361 -5.33 17.21 -11.97
CA ARG A 361 -6.19 16.04 -12.02
C ARG A 361 -7.16 16.03 -10.84
N MET A 362 -8.41 16.42 -11.09
CA MET A 362 -9.47 16.46 -10.09
C MET A 362 -10.19 15.09 -10.04
N THR A 363 -9.63 14.14 -9.31
CA THR A 363 -10.19 12.79 -9.11
C THR A 363 -10.33 12.47 -7.63
N PRO A 364 -11.25 11.56 -7.25
CA PRO A 364 -11.32 11.07 -5.88
C PRO A 364 -10.09 10.20 -5.55
N ILE A 365 -9.89 9.89 -4.26
CA ILE A 365 -8.87 8.93 -3.81
C ILE A 365 -9.21 7.52 -4.32
N VAL A 366 -10.47 7.09 -4.09
CA VAL A 366 -10.99 5.81 -4.54
C VAL A 366 -11.82 6.03 -5.80
N ASP A 367 -11.17 5.87 -6.96
CA ASP A 367 -11.83 5.97 -8.25
C ASP A 367 -12.26 4.58 -8.73
N THR A 368 -13.50 4.21 -8.44
CA THR A 368 -14.07 2.91 -8.83
C THR A 368 -14.26 2.76 -10.35
N ALA A 369 -14.24 3.88 -11.09
CA ALA A 369 -14.33 3.91 -12.55
C ALA A 369 -12.96 3.79 -13.24
N PHE A 370 -11.86 3.87 -12.49
CA PHE A 370 -10.52 3.79 -13.04
C PHE A 370 -10.28 2.47 -13.80
N ARG A 371 -9.75 2.59 -15.02
CA ARG A 371 -9.44 1.45 -15.93
C ARG A 371 -8.11 1.66 -16.66
N GLY A 372 -7.29 2.60 -16.19
CA GLY A 372 -6.00 2.93 -16.77
C GLY A 372 -4.85 2.02 -16.31
N ASP A 373 -3.64 2.45 -16.58
CA ASP A 373 -2.42 1.83 -16.05
C ASP A 373 -2.34 2.08 -14.55
N TYR A 374 -2.21 1.02 -13.76
CA TYR A 374 -2.11 1.13 -12.29
C TYR A 374 -0.93 1.99 -11.81
N MET A 375 0.11 2.19 -12.64
CA MET A 375 1.17 3.17 -12.35
C MET A 375 0.64 4.59 -12.18
N GLU A 376 -0.50 4.94 -12.78
CA GLU A 376 -1.14 6.25 -12.61
C GLU A 376 -1.74 6.45 -11.22
N LEU A 377 -1.96 5.38 -10.44
CA LEU A 377 -2.42 5.44 -9.06
C LEU A 377 -1.30 5.86 -8.08
N LEU A 378 -0.03 5.82 -8.51
CA LEU A 378 1.09 6.38 -7.78
C LEU A 378 1.09 7.91 -7.90
N ASN A 379 0.15 8.54 -7.26
CA ASN A 379 -0.06 9.99 -7.33
C ASN A 379 -0.44 10.55 -5.95
N PRO A 380 -0.39 11.85 -5.74
CA PRO A 380 -0.68 12.49 -4.45
C PRO A 380 -2.04 12.15 -3.81
N ASN A 381 -3.03 11.65 -4.58
CA ASN A 381 -4.30 11.20 -3.98
C ASN A 381 -4.10 9.94 -3.14
N SER A 382 -3.34 8.95 -3.65
CA SER A 382 -3.07 7.72 -2.88
C SER A 382 -2.16 7.97 -1.69
N TYR A 383 -1.14 8.84 -1.84
CA TYR A 383 -0.13 9.15 -0.82
C TYR A 383 -0.57 10.26 0.14
N GLN A 384 -0.40 11.52 -0.28
CA GLN A 384 -0.56 12.68 0.59
C GLN A 384 -2.01 12.90 1.02
N LYS A 385 -2.96 12.80 0.07
CA LYS A 385 -4.39 12.95 0.40
C LYS A 385 -4.89 11.78 1.24
N GLY A 386 -4.46 10.54 0.92
CA GLY A 386 -4.71 9.36 1.76
C GLY A 386 -4.18 9.54 3.19
N GLY A 387 -2.96 10.04 3.32
CA GLY A 387 -2.37 10.40 4.62
C GLY A 387 -3.16 11.50 5.36
N TRP A 388 -3.69 12.49 4.63
CA TRP A 388 -4.54 13.53 5.19
C TRP A 388 -5.87 12.98 5.72
N VAL A 389 -6.47 11.98 5.07
CA VAL A 389 -7.68 11.32 5.61
C VAL A 389 -7.40 10.72 6.98
N LEU A 390 -6.28 10.02 7.14
CA LEU A 390 -5.86 9.45 8.43
C LEU A 390 -5.55 10.52 9.46
N HIS A 391 -4.90 11.62 9.05
CA HIS A 391 -4.62 12.75 9.95
C HIS A 391 -5.89 13.39 10.49
N MET A 392 -6.84 13.73 9.61
CA MET A 392 -8.14 14.29 10.01
C MET A 392 -8.94 13.31 10.88
N LEU A 393 -8.88 12.02 10.57
CA LEU A 393 -9.49 10.97 11.39
C LEU A 393 -8.89 10.94 12.82
N ARG A 394 -7.55 10.98 12.93
CA ARG A 394 -6.86 11.04 14.23
C ARG A 394 -7.24 12.30 15.03
N ARG A 395 -7.35 13.45 14.36
CA ARG A 395 -7.77 14.71 15.02
C ARG A 395 -9.22 14.64 15.50
N ARG A 396 -10.10 14.00 14.76
CA ARG A 396 -11.51 13.79 15.13
C ARG A 396 -11.68 12.82 16.30
N LEU A 397 -10.93 11.72 16.31
CA LEU A 397 -11.08 10.64 17.30
C LEU A 397 -10.24 10.83 18.57
N GLY A 398 -9.14 11.59 18.45
CA GLY A 398 -8.06 11.61 19.44
C GLY A 398 -7.16 10.39 19.35
N ASP A 399 -5.95 10.49 19.90
CA ASP A 399 -4.89 9.48 19.75
C ASP A 399 -5.30 8.08 20.23
N SER A 400 -5.96 8.00 21.38
CA SER A 400 -6.32 6.70 21.98
C SER A 400 -7.23 5.87 21.09
N LEU A 401 -8.32 6.46 20.58
CA LEU A 401 -9.28 5.75 19.71
C LEU A 401 -8.69 5.51 18.32
N PHE A 402 -7.91 6.47 17.81
CA PHE A 402 -7.23 6.31 16.53
C PHE A 402 -6.30 5.08 16.53
N TRP A 403 -5.35 5.01 17.47
CA TRP A 403 -4.40 3.89 17.53
C TRP A 403 -5.09 2.55 17.84
N LYS A 404 -6.14 2.56 18.67
CA LYS A 404 -6.97 1.37 18.89
C LYS A 404 -7.63 0.91 17.58
N GLY A 405 -8.15 1.85 16.78
CA GLY A 405 -8.75 1.57 15.48
C GLY A 405 -7.74 0.97 14.49
N ILE A 406 -6.55 1.59 14.36
CA ILE A 406 -5.45 1.13 13.50
C ILE A 406 -5.01 -0.29 13.89
N SER A 407 -4.76 -0.54 15.18
CA SER A 407 -4.37 -1.86 15.69
C SER A 407 -5.47 -2.92 15.49
N THR A 408 -6.74 -2.55 15.66
CA THR A 408 -7.87 -3.45 15.40
C THR A 408 -8.01 -3.77 13.92
N TYR A 409 -7.84 -2.78 13.03
CA TYR A 409 -7.85 -3.00 11.59
C TYR A 409 -6.75 -3.97 11.16
N TYR A 410 -5.51 -3.73 11.59
CA TYR A 410 -4.41 -4.65 11.34
C TYR A 410 -4.72 -6.07 11.83
N THR A 411 -5.13 -6.22 13.09
CA THR A 411 -5.42 -7.54 13.68
C THR A 411 -6.52 -8.30 12.93
N THR A 412 -7.52 -7.58 12.41
CA THR A 412 -8.65 -8.15 11.67
C THR A 412 -8.28 -8.59 10.27
N TYR A 413 -7.44 -7.79 9.59
CA TYR A 413 -7.10 -7.97 8.18
C TYR A 413 -5.66 -8.44 7.93
N LYS A 414 -4.87 -8.68 8.97
CA LYS A 414 -3.56 -9.31 8.83
C LYS A 414 -3.68 -10.60 8.01
N ASN A 415 -2.83 -10.74 6.99
CA ASN A 415 -2.80 -11.85 6.02
C ASN A 415 -4.07 -11.99 5.14
N LYS A 416 -4.84 -10.91 5.04
CA LYS A 416 -6.08 -10.84 4.24
C LYS A 416 -6.09 -9.60 3.37
N ASN A 417 -7.18 -9.45 2.62
CA ASN A 417 -7.46 -8.27 1.82
C ASN A 417 -8.56 -7.43 2.47
N ALA A 418 -8.47 -6.11 2.30
CA ALA A 418 -9.45 -5.15 2.81
C ALA A 418 -9.80 -4.10 1.75
N SER A 419 -11.04 -3.62 1.79
CA SER A 419 -11.49 -2.43 1.07
C SER A 419 -11.53 -1.20 1.98
N SER A 420 -11.81 -0.04 1.41
CA SER A 420 -12.02 1.20 2.19
C SER A 420 -13.21 1.07 3.14
N GLU A 421 -14.26 0.40 2.70
CA GLU A 421 -15.47 0.14 3.49
C GLU A 421 -15.19 -0.81 4.67
N ASP A 422 -14.27 -1.76 4.48
CA ASP A 422 -13.82 -2.64 5.56
C ASP A 422 -13.08 -1.85 6.65
N PHE A 423 -12.21 -0.91 6.25
CA PHE A 423 -11.54 -0.02 7.20
C PHE A 423 -12.54 0.88 7.94
N GLU A 424 -13.45 1.55 7.22
CA GLU A 424 -14.55 2.35 7.79
C GLU A 424 -15.30 1.56 8.85
N LYS A 425 -15.77 0.36 8.51
CA LYS A 425 -16.52 -0.51 9.42
C LYS A 425 -15.77 -0.86 10.70
N VAL A 426 -14.45 -1.10 10.61
CA VAL A 426 -13.61 -1.37 11.80
C VAL A 426 -13.56 -0.13 12.69
N ILE A 427 -13.30 1.05 12.11
CA ILE A 427 -13.20 2.29 12.89
C ILE A 427 -14.55 2.62 13.55
N GLU A 428 -15.66 2.51 12.85
CA GLU A 428 -17.01 2.70 13.40
C GLU A 428 -17.30 1.73 14.55
N THR A 429 -16.93 0.45 14.38
CA THR A 429 -17.09 -0.56 15.43
C THR A 429 -16.28 -0.23 16.69
N VAL A 430 -15.03 0.22 16.52
CA VAL A 430 -14.15 0.56 17.66
C VAL A 430 -14.58 1.82 18.38
N THR A 431 -15.11 2.80 17.64
CA THR A 431 -15.43 4.14 18.16
C THR A 431 -16.88 4.28 18.60
N GLY A 432 -17.79 3.46 18.06
CA GLY A 432 -19.25 3.62 18.22
C GLY A 432 -19.81 4.85 17.51
N GLN A 433 -19.04 5.47 16.60
CA GLN A 433 -19.44 6.65 15.83
C GLN A 433 -19.83 6.25 14.41
N ASP A 434 -20.83 6.93 13.84
CA ASP A 434 -21.10 6.90 12.40
C ASP A 434 -20.09 7.82 11.70
N LEU A 435 -19.25 7.23 10.84
CA LEU A 435 -18.21 7.91 10.08
C LEU A 435 -18.44 7.83 8.56
N HIS A 436 -19.59 7.31 8.14
CA HIS A 436 -19.91 7.13 6.73
C HIS A 436 -19.79 8.43 5.92
N THR A 437 -20.37 9.53 6.41
CA THR A 437 -20.25 10.83 5.76
C THR A 437 -18.80 11.29 5.64
N PHE A 438 -17.99 11.09 6.69
CA PHE A 438 -16.57 11.43 6.68
C PHE A 438 -15.82 10.65 5.61
N PHE A 439 -15.92 9.32 5.61
CA PHE A 439 -15.20 8.49 4.63
C PHE A 439 -15.70 8.70 3.20
N HIS A 440 -17.01 8.80 2.99
CA HIS A 440 -17.58 9.07 1.68
C HIS A 440 -17.06 10.40 1.10
N GLN A 441 -17.10 11.46 1.90
CA GLN A 441 -16.67 12.79 1.49
C GLN A 441 -15.18 12.83 1.12
N TRP A 442 -14.30 12.22 1.94
CA TRP A 442 -12.87 12.35 1.76
C TRP A 442 -12.27 11.32 0.79
N LEU A 443 -12.90 10.16 0.62
CA LEU A 443 -12.39 9.10 -0.26
C LEU A 443 -13.02 9.12 -1.66
N TYR A 444 -14.31 9.41 -1.76
CA TYR A 444 -15.07 9.25 -3.01
C TYR A 444 -15.48 10.59 -3.66
N THR A 445 -15.26 11.71 -2.98
CA THR A 445 -15.50 13.04 -3.55
C THR A 445 -14.17 13.66 -3.97
N PRO A 446 -14.04 14.15 -5.23
CA PRO A 446 -12.83 14.85 -5.67
C PRO A 446 -12.74 16.24 -5.04
N GLY A 447 -11.51 16.74 -4.89
CA GLY A 447 -11.24 18.09 -4.38
C GLY A 447 -11.13 18.19 -2.87
N HIS A 448 -11.12 19.42 -2.38
CA HIS A 448 -11.02 19.81 -0.97
C HIS A 448 -11.80 21.10 -0.72
N PRO A 449 -12.13 21.47 0.54
CA PRO A 449 -12.76 22.75 0.85
C PRO A 449 -11.87 23.93 0.46
N ASN A 450 -12.41 24.87 -0.32
CA ASN A 450 -11.82 26.16 -0.61
C ASN A 450 -12.55 27.22 0.22
N ILE A 451 -11.93 27.73 1.27
CA ILE A 451 -12.57 28.54 2.29
C ILE A 451 -12.13 30.00 2.13
N ARG A 452 -13.10 30.86 1.80
CA ARG A 452 -12.91 32.31 1.86
C ARG A 452 -13.40 32.80 3.20
N ILE A 453 -12.55 33.54 3.94
CA ILE A 453 -12.83 34.12 5.23
C ILE A 453 -12.71 35.63 5.11
N SER A 454 -13.84 36.35 5.35
CA SER A 454 -13.82 37.80 5.50
C SER A 454 -14.17 38.14 6.95
N TRP A 455 -13.44 39.09 7.54
CA TRP A 455 -13.69 39.44 8.92
C TRP A 455 -13.49 40.93 9.18
N LYS A 456 -14.22 41.47 10.17
CA LYS A 456 -14.09 42.84 10.68
C LYS A 456 -14.37 42.88 12.18
N TYR A 457 -14.02 43.96 12.82
CA TYR A 457 -14.44 44.23 14.19
C TYR A 457 -15.57 45.27 14.20
N ASP A 458 -16.67 44.93 14.85
CA ASP A 458 -17.81 45.83 15.09
C ASP A 458 -17.61 46.49 16.48
N THR A 459 -17.34 47.78 16.47
CA THR A 459 -17.09 48.57 17.71
C THR A 459 -18.31 48.74 18.58
N ASP A 460 -19.50 48.77 17.96
CA ASP A 460 -20.77 48.95 18.68
C ASP A 460 -21.16 47.68 19.41
N LYS A 461 -20.95 46.55 18.75
CA LYS A 461 -21.20 45.20 19.30
C LYS A 461 -20.06 44.69 20.16
N LYS A 462 -18.88 45.29 20.09
CA LYS A 462 -17.62 44.75 20.64
C LYS A 462 -17.39 43.31 20.27
N ALA A 463 -17.47 43.02 18.98
CA ALA A 463 -17.37 41.66 18.44
C ALA A 463 -16.58 41.61 17.15
N ALA A 464 -15.84 40.51 16.94
CA ALA A 464 -15.35 40.13 15.63
C ALA A 464 -16.50 39.46 14.84
N ILE A 465 -16.80 40.02 13.68
CA ILE A 465 -17.74 39.46 12.71
C ILE A 465 -16.95 38.74 11.67
N ILE A 466 -17.19 37.42 11.52
CA ILE A 466 -16.43 36.55 10.63
C ILE A 466 -17.42 35.81 9.72
N ASP A 467 -17.25 35.97 8.43
CA ASP A 467 -18.01 35.26 7.41
C ASP A 467 -17.12 34.27 6.70
N LEU A 468 -17.48 32.98 6.76
CA LEU A 468 -16.81 31.90 6.05
C LEU A 468 -17.67 31.48 4.86
N THR A 469 -17.07 31.25 3.71
CA THR A 469 -17.74 30.75 2.51
C THR A 469 -16.95 29.63 1.88
N GLN A 470 -17.58 28.48 1.68
CA GLN A 470 -17.06 27.42 0.82
C GLN A 470 -17.28 27.82 -0.64
N THR A 471 -16.19 27.98 -1.41
CA THR A 471 -16.25 28.54 -2.77
C THR A 471 -16.28 27.50 -3.89
N GLN A 472 -16.02 26.25 -3.59
CA GLN A 472 -16.14 25.11 -4.51
C GLN A 472 -17.63 24.70 -4.68
N ASP A 473 -17.92 23.92 -5.73
CA ASP A 473 -19.28 23.46 -6.03
C ASP A 473 -19.77 22.40 -5.05
N GLN A 474 -18.96 21.37 -4.77
CA GLN A 474 -19.28 20.30 -3.83
C GLN A 474 -18.98 20.77 -2.40
N LEU A 475 -20.00 20.81 -1.56
CA LEU A 475 -19.82 21.19 -0.15
C LEU A 475 -19.22 20.05 0.66
N PHE A 476 -18.41 20.43 1.65
CA PHE A 476 -17.81 19.55 2.63
C PHE A 476 -18.31 19.89 4.03
N ASP A 477 -18.35 18.86 4.88
CA ASP A 477 -18.70 18.94 6.30
C ASP A 477 -17.42 18.68 7.12
N PHE A 478 -16.99 19.66 7.94
CA PHE A 478 -15.73 19.55 8.67
C PHE A 478 -15.67 20.50 9.87
N PRO A 479 -14.95 20.12 10.95
CA PRO A 479 -14.57 21.05 11.99
C PRO A 479 -13.43 21.95 11.51
N LEU A 480 -13.53 23.24 11.78
CA LEU A 480 -12.48 24.23 11.52
C LEU A 480 -11.93 24.76 12.84
N GLU A 481 -10.63 24.63 13.02
CA GLU A 481 -9.90 25.36 14.06
C GLU A 481 -9.39 26.68 13.49
N TYR A 482 -9.55 27.78 14.25
CA TYR A 482 -8.98 29.07 13.89
C TYR A 482 -8.48 29.79 15.14
N SER A 483 -7.55 30.73 14.95
CA SER A 483 -7.08 31.54 16.06
C SER A 483 -7.27 33.03 15.80
N ILE A 484 -7.57 33.77 16.89
CA ILE A 484 -7.61 35.22 16.92
C ILE A 484 -6.60 35.70 17.96
N ASP A 485 -5.58 36.40 17.48
CA ASP A 485 -4.46 36.89 18.32
C ASP A 485 -3.87 35.80 19.23
N GLY A 486 -3.80 34.54 18.73
CA GLY A 486 -3.27 33.39 19.44
C GLY A 486 -4.26 32.59 20.29
N SER A 487 -5.47 33.10 20.55
CA SER A 487 -6.54 32.35 21.21
C SER A 487 -7.21 31.41 20.21
N LEU A 488 -7.37 30.12 20.56
CA LEU A 488 -7.94 29.09 19.70
C LEU A 488 -9.47 29.03 19.84
N TYR A 489 -10.13 28.83 18.69
CA TYR A 489 -11.58 28.63 18.56
C TYR A 489 -11.86 27.48 17.61
N HIS A 490 -13.02 26.85 17.78
CA HIS A 490 -13.49 25.74 16.96
C HIS A 490 -14.92 25.99 16.48
N ILE A 491 -15.22 25.59 15.26
CA ILE A 491 -16.56 25.65 14.69
C ILE A 491 -16.76 24.51 13.69
N ASP A 492 -17.95 23.92 13.71
CA ASP A 492 -18.36 22.95 12.70
C ASP A 492 -18.97 23.67 11.49
N ILE A 493 -18.49 23.36 10.31
CA ILE A 493 -18.92 23.94 9.04
C ILE A 493 -19.72 22.88 8.27
N HIS A 494 -21.02 23.17 8.07
CA HIS A 494 -21.95 22.29 7.35
C HIS A 494 -22.49 22.95 6.09
N ASP A 495 -22.59 24.28 6.10
CA ASP A 495 -23.24 25.07 5.07
C ASP A 495 -22.25 25.75 4.11
N LYS A 496 -22.77 26.25 3.00
CA LYS A 496 -22.00 27.05 2.04
C LYS A 496 -21.44 28.33 2.69
N THR A 497 -22.22 28.94 3.58
CA THR A 497 -21.83 30.17 4.29
C THR A 497 -22.09 30.00 5.78
N THR A 498 -21.12 30.39 6.60
CA THR A 498 -21.21 30.37 8.07
C THR A 498 -20.87 31.76 8.60
N HIS A 499 -21.76 32.32 9.41
CA HIS A 499 -21.59 33.62 10.06
C HIS A 499 -21.26 33.42 11.53
N ILE A 500 -20.20 34.09 12.02
CA ILE A 500 -19.77 34.04 13.41
C ILE A 500 -19.71 35.46 13.96
N GLU A 501 -20.39 35.69 15.08
CA GLU A 501 -20.25 36.89 15.90
C GLU A 501 -19.53 36.50 17.19
N LEU A 502 -18.25 36.86 17.32
CA LEU A 502 -17.41 36.51 18.46
C LEU A 502 -17.19 37.75 19.34
N PRO A 503 -17.76 37.80 20.56
CA PRO A 503 -17.53 38.91 21.50
C PRO A 503 -16.04 39.02 21.88
N LEU A 504 -15.47 40.20 21.64
CA LEU A 504 -14.08 40.54 22.02
C LEU A 504 -14.03 41.94 22.61
N PRO A 505 -13.32 42.15 23.72
CA PRO A 505 -13.26 43.46 24.38
C PRO A 505 -12.55 44.51 23.53
N GLU A 506 -11.60 44.10 22.70
CA GLU A 506 -10.77 44.95 21.85
C GLU A 506 -10.67 44.44 20.41
N PRO A 507 -10.40 45.35 19.44
CA PRO A 507 -10.23 44.96 18.04
C PRO A 507 -9.06 44.00 17.85
N PRO A 508 -9.27 42.82 17.26
CA PRO A 508 -8.20 41.86 17.00
C PRO A 508 -7.29 42.35 15.85
N LYS A 509 -6.03 41.91 15.92
CA LYS A 509 -5.00 42.21 14.90
C LYS A 509 -4.96 41.14 13.79
N HIS A 510 -5.04 39.88 14.19
CA HIS A 510 -4.83 38.75 13.30
C HIS A 510 -5.88 37.66 13.46
N LEU A 511 -6.35 37.12 12.35
CA LEU A 511 -7.12 35.88 12.27
C LEU A 511 -6.32 34.88 11.44
N THR A 512 -6.05 33.71 12.02
CA THR A 512 -5.30 32.64 11.36
C THR A 512 -6.17 31.38 11.31
N PRO A 513 -6.58 30.90 10.13
CA PRO A 513 -7.27 29.62 10.01
C PRO A 513 -6.29 28.45 10.18
N ASP A 514 -6.76 27.37 10.76
CA ASP A 514 -6.05 26.10 10.91
C ASP A 514 -4.60 26.22 11.41
N PRO A 515 -4.34 26.89 12.54
CA PRO A 515 -2.98 27.14 13.03
C PRO A 515 -2.24 25.86 13.43
N ASN A 516 -2.97 24.77 13.71
CA ASN A 516 -2.41 23.48 14.08
C ASN A 516 -2.33 22.47 12.91
N VAL A 517 -2.70 22.90 11.70
CA VAL A 517 -2.63 22.06 10.47
C VAL A 517 -3.45 20.78 10.65
N THR A 518 -4.74 20.92 10.92
CA THR A 518 -5.66 19.82 11.24
C THR A 518 -6.62 19.47 10.11
N LEU A 519 -6.72 20.33 9.08
CA LEU A 519 -7.68 20.22 7.99
C LEU A 519 -7.01 20.28 6.61
N LEU A 520 -7.36 19.38 5.70
CA LEU A 520 -7.01 19.51 4.28
C LEU A 520 -7.94 20.54 3.61
N ALA A 521 -7.50 21.78 3.55
CA ALA A 521 -8.26 22.88 2.94
C ALA A 521 -7.33 23.96 2.37
N SER A 522 -7.86 24.79 1.48
CA SER A 522 -7.24 26.06 1.10
C SER A 522 -7.97 27.24 1.73
N PHE A 523 -7.24 28.29 2.06
CA PHE A 523 -7.76 29.45 2.77
C PHE A 523 -7.41 30.76 2.08
N GLU A 524 -8.41 31.62 1.90
CA GLU A 524 -8.26 33.02 1.48
C GLU A 524 -8.81 33.89 2.62
N VAL A 525 -7.96 34.68 3.27
CA VAL A 525 -8.34 35.51 4.43
C VAL A 525 -8.25 36.98 4.09
N SER A 526 -9.30 37.75 4.37
CA SER A 526 -9.34 39.20 4.17
C SER A 526 -9.93 39.91 5.38
N LYS A 527 -9.31 41.02 5.81
CA LYS A 527 -9.88 41.94 6.79
C LYS A 527 -10.66 43.01 6.02
N VAL A 528 -11.95 43.12 6.30
CA VAL A 528 -12.83 44.13 5.70
C VAL A 528 -12.82 45.37 6.59
N GLN A 529 -12.95 46.55 5.98
CA GLN A 529 -12.99 47.82 6.74
C GLN A 529 -14.31 47.99 7.47
#